data_c41777c0c145be29a643e2d966dcf3f1
#
_entry.id   c41777c0c145be29a643e2d966dcf3f1
#
_cell.length_a   1.000
_cell.length_b   1.000
_cell.length_c   1.000
_cell.angle_alpha   90.00
_cell.angle_beta   90.00
_cell.angle_gamma   90.00
#
_symmetry.space_group_name_H-M   'P 1'
#
loop_
_entity.id
_entity.type
_entity.pdbx_description
1 polymer ?
#
loop_
_entity_poly.entity_id
_entity_poly.type
_entity_poly.pdbx_seq_one_letter_code
_entity_poly.pdbx_strand_id
1 'polypeptide(L)'
;MREDKFGKKGLTFDDVLLVPAHSEVLPKEVDVSTRLTRNITLNIPVMSAGMDTVTESDMAIAMAREGGIGVIHKNMSIDEQCKEVEKVKRSEHGVIVDPVYLNPDNTLSDADDLMVKYDISGIPVTVDGKLVGIITNRDMRFETDLSKPISEIMTSEGLITAPENTKLEEAKRILQEHRIEKLPLIDKDGYLKGLITIKDIEKMRKYPNSSKDKDGRLLAAAAVGVTPNVLERAEALLAKKTDVLVIDTAHGHSQGVLDTIRKIRDAFPHAELIAGNVATYEGTKALIEAGVSAVKVGIGPGSICTTRVIAGIGVPQITAIYDCARAAAGTDVPVIADGGIQCSGDIAKAIGAGASVVMLGNLLAGTDESPGEIIIYQGKNYKLYRGMGSLGAMQQGSKDRYFQQDAKKLVPEGIEGRIPYKGHVSDVLFQLIGGLRAAMGYCGTPDIPAMNENTQFVEITGAGLRESHPHDVSITKESPNYSAK
;
A
#
# COMPACT_ATOMS: atom_id res chain seq x y z
N MET A 1 -2.66 42.53 -16.79
CA MET A 1 -1.91 41.63 -15.87
C MET A 1 -2.82 41.42 -14.68
N ARG A 2 -2.96 40.20 -14.16
CA ARG A 2 -3.75 39.95 -12.94
C ARG A 2 -3.13 40.70 -11.77
N GLU A 3 -3.94 41.47 -11.02
CA GLU A 3 -3.47 42.18 -9.80
C GLU A 3 -3.02 41.25 -8.71
N ASP A 4 -3.52 39.97 -8.70
CA ASP A 4 -3.23 38.88 -7.75
C ASP A 4 -2.17 37.86 -8.24
N LYS A 5 -1.27 38.29 -9.14
CA LYS A 5 -0.26 37.38 -9.73
C LYS A 5 0.65 36.70 -8.69
N PHE A 6 0.95 37.40 -7.58
CA PHE A 6 1.67 36.85 -6.46
C PHE A 6 0.68 36.47 -5.36
N GLY A 7 0.52 35.16 -5.16
CA GLY A 7 -0.39 34.61 -4.16
C GLY A 7 0.15 34.65 -2.73
N LYS A 8 -0.47 33.86 -1.87
CA LYS A 8 -0.06 33.73 -0.47
C LYS A 8 1.31 33.08 -0.30
N LYS A 9 1.94 33.27 0.87
CA LYS A 9 3.13 32.55 1.30
C LYS A 9 2.87 31.05 1.32
N GLY A 10 3.74 30.25 0.74
CA GLY A 10 3.69 28.80 0.78
C GLY A 10 4.52 28.24 1.93
N LEU A 11 4.00 27.24 2.66
CA LEU A 11 4.60 26.62 3.82
C LEU A 11 4.92 25.14 3.56
N THR A 12 6.15 24.73 3.90
CA THR A 12 6.62 23.34 3.95
C THR A 12 6.42 22.74 5.34
N PHE A 13 6.76 21.46 5.53
CA PHE A 13 6.79 20.86 6.87
C PHE A 13 7.79 21.54 7.81
N ASP A 14 8.89 22.07 7.27
CA ASP A 14 9.96 22.72 8.05
C ASP A 14 9.60 24.16 8.47
N ASP A 15 8.53 24.74 7.93
CA ASP A 15 8.09 26.10 8.25
C ASP A 15 7.09 26.17 9.40
N VAL A 16 6.62 25.04 9.91
CA VAL A 16 5.54 25.00 10.91
C VAL A 16 5.79 23.96 12.00
N LEU A 17 5.24 24.20 13.20
CA LEU A 17 5.08 23.19 14.25
C LEU A 17 3.60 23.13 14.69
N LEU A 18 3.17 21.95 15.15
CA LEU A 18 1.88 21.80 15.84
C LEU A 18 1.98 22.37 17.25
N VAL A 19 0.97 23.10 17.66
CA VAL A 19 0.88 23.70 18.99
C VAL A 19 0.33 22.66 19.98
N PRO A 20 1.00 22.40 21.12
CA PRO A 20 0.47 21.51 22.15
C PRO A 20 -0.84 22.07 22.73
N ALA A 21 -1.78 21.18 23.05
CA ALA A 21 -3.06 21.52 23.64
C ALA A 21 -3.33 20.71 24.92
N HIS A 22 -4.39 21.07 25.65
CA HIS A 22 -4.86 20.25 26.76
C HIS A 22 -5.21 18.85 26.27
N SER A 23 -4.73 17.82 26.96
CA SER A 23 -4.91 16.44 26.56
C SER A 23 -5.47 15.59 27.69
N GLU A 24 -6.51 14.81 27.37
CA GLU A 24 -7.09 13.77 28.24
C GLU A 24 -6.81 12.36 27.68
N VAL A 25 -5.99 12.26 26.62
CA VAL A 25 -5.68 10.98 25.96
C VAL A 25 -4.18 10.68 26.03
N LEU A 26 -3.83 9.42 26.25
CA LEU A 26 -2.45 8.96 26.21
C LEU A 26 -2.11 8.43 24.80
N PRO A 27 -0.84 8.50 24.37
CA PRO A 27 -0.42 8.00 23.04
C PRO A 27 -0.85 6.56 22.73
N LYS A 28 -0.97 5.68 23.73
CA LYS A 28 -1.41 4.28 23.58
C LYS A 28 -2.94 4.13 23.37
N GLU A 29 -3.72 5.16 23.67
CA GLU A 29 -5.18 5.15 23.66
C GLU A 29 -5.78 5.77 22.40
N VAL A 30 -4.96 6.51 21.61
CA VAL A 30 -5.42 7.16 20.40
C VAL A 30 -5.69 6.15 19.29
N ASP A 31 -6.73 6.40 18.50
CA ASP A 31 -7.05 5.64 17.30
C ASP A 31 -6.42 6.30 16.07
N VAL A 32 -5.53 5.58 15.41
CA VAL A 32 -4.86 6.02 14.18
C VAL A 32 -5.51 5.46 12.92
N SER A 33 -6.63 4.76 13.04
CA SER A 33 -7.38 4.29 11.88
C SER A 33 -7.96 5.49 11.11
N THR A 34 -8.10 5.33 9.80
CA THR A 34 -8.49 6.44 8.93
C THR A 34 -9.18 5.96 7.65
N ARG A 35 -9.94 6.82 7.01
CA ARG A 35 -10.54 6.55 5.70
C ARG A 35 -9.52 6.80 4.59
N LEU A 36 -9.26 5.77 3.78
CA LEU A 36 -8.52 5.87 2.53
C LEU A 36 -9.41 6.37 1.39
N THR A 37 -10.63 5.82 1.34
CA THR A 37 -11.71 6.22 0.43
C THR A 37 -13.02 6.25 1.22
N ARG A 38 -14.14 6.56 0.56
CA ARG A 38 -15.46 6.49 1.23
C ARG A 38 -15.80 5.09 1.77
N ASN A 39 -15.27 4.03 1.15
CA ASN A 39 -15.63 2.64 1.46
C ASN A 39 -14.47 1.82 2.06
N ILE A 40 -13.25 2.35 2.09
CA ILE A 40 -12.06 1.65 2.59
C ILE A 40 -11.47 2.41 3.77
N THR A 41 -11.29 1.69 4.87
CA THR A 41 -10.59 2.16 6.08
C THR A 41 -9.26 1.45 6.20
N LEU A 42 -8.22 2.18 6.59
CA LEU A 42 -6.91 1.64 6.97
C LEU A 42 -6.77 1.71 8.49
N ASN A 43 -6.03 0.77 9.07
CA ASN A 43 -5.74 0.74 10.50
C ASN A 43 -4.57 1.64 10.91
N ILE A 44 -3.73 2.06 9.95
CA ILE A 44 -2.74 3.14 10.07
C ILE A 44 -2.83 4.08 8.87
N PRO A 45 -2.58 5.39 9.01
CA PRO A 45 -2.77 6.38 7.95
C PRO A 45 -1.61 6.42 6.95
N VAL A 46 -1.12 5.27 6.50
CA VAL A 46 0.08 5.18 5.66
C VAL A 46 -0.15 4.30 4.45
N MET A 47 0.28 4.78 3.28
CA MET A 47 0.40 3.98 2.07
C MET A 47 1.80 4.09 1.46
N SER A 48 2.27 3.02 0.79
CA SER A 48 3.54 3.07 0.05
C SER A 48 3.35 3.56 -1.38
N ALA A 49 4.33 4.31 -1.88
CA ALA A 49 4.27 4.94 -3.19
C ALA A 49 4.38 3.92 -4.33
N GLY A 50 3.60 4.13 -5.40
CA GLY A 50 3.61 3.33 -6.62
C GLY A 50 4.85 3.56 -7.48
N MET A 51 6.04 3.32 -6.93
CA MET A 51 7.34 3.52 -7.57
C MET A 51 8.07 2.19 -7.71
N ASP A 52 8.78 1.99 -8.80
CA ASP A 52 9.46 0.73 -9.16
C ASP A 52 10.66 0.35 -8.26
N THR A 53 11.05 1.25 -7.35
CA THR A 53 12.04 1.01 -6.29
C THR A 53 11.42 1.07 -4.89
N VAL A 54 10.09 1.04 -4.78
CA VAL A 54 9.37 1.11 -3.49
C VAL A 54 8.38 -0.04 -3.33
N THR A 55 7.45 -0.26 -4.28
CA THR A 55 6.31 -1.15 -4.04
C THR A 55 6.08 -2.16 -5.15
N GLU A 56 6.41 -3.39 -4.85
CA GLU A 56 5.91 -4.61 -5.47
C GLU A 56 5.16 -5.44 -4.42
N SER A 57 4.90 -6.72 -4.67
CA SER A 57 4.08 -7.58 -3.78
C SER A 57 4.60 -7.65 -2.35
N ASP A 58 5.91 -7.77 -2.14
CA ASP A 58 6.50 -7.95 -0.79
C ASP A 58 6.24 -6.71 0.09
N MET A 59 6.49 -5.52 -0.45
CA MET A 59 6.15 -4.26 0.23
C MET A 59 4.65 -4.12 0.43
N ALA A 60 3.82 -4.44 -0.56
CA ALA A 60 2.37 -4.32 -0.44
C ALA A 60 1.80 -5.27 0.63
N ILE A 61 2.33 -6.50 0.73
CA ILE A 61 1.98 -7.46 1.77
C ILE A 61 2.36 -6.92 3.16
N ALA A 62 3.60 -6.45 3.31
CA ALA A 62 4.08 -5.93 4.58
C ALA A 62 3.30 -4.69 5.03
N MET A 63 3.04 -3.75 4.11
CA MET A 63 2.22 -2.56 4.38
C MET A 63 0.80 -2.94 4.87
N ALA A 64 0.14 -3.87 4.17
CA ALA A 64 -1.20 -4.29 4.55
C ALA A 64 -1.22 -5.05 5.89
N ARG A 65 -0.19 -5.84 6.21
CA ARG A 65 -0.02 -6.53 7.51
C ARG A 65 0.10 -5.56 8.67
N GLU A 66 0.80 -4.46 8.46
CA GLU A 66 0.95 -3.40 9.48
C GLU A 66 -0.27 -2.47 9.56
N GLY A 67 -1.28 -2.65 8.70
CA GLY A 67 -2.53 -1.90 8.73
C GLY A 67 -2.61 -0.73 7.74
N GLY A 68 -1.62 -0.58 6.88
CA GLY A 68 -1.61 0.35 5.74
C GLY A 68 -2.05 -0.30 4.44
N ILE A 69 -1.57 0.24 3.30
CA ILE A 69 -1.78 -0.33 1.96
C ILE A 69 -0.59 -0.03 1.06
N GLY A 70 -0.21 -0.99 0.18
CA GLY A 70 0.80 -0.77 -0.84
C GLY A 70 0.20 -0.50 -2.21
N VAL A 71 0.80 0.46 -2.95
CA VAL A 71 0.44 0.75 -4.34
C VAL A 71 1.44 0.08 -5.28
N ILE A 72 1.07 -1.03 -5.89
CA ILE A 72 1.92 -1.73 -6.87
C ILE A 72 2.11 -0.83 -8.10
N HIS A 73 3.37 -0.58 -8.46
CA HIS A 73 3.71 0.32 -9.55
C HIS A 73 3.30 -0.24 -10.93
N LYS A 74 3.17 0.66 -11.92
CA LYS A 74 2.77 0.32 -13.30
C LYS A 74 3.93 0.16 -14.29
N ASN A 75 5.17 0.28 -13.84
CA ASN A 75 6.38 0.21 -14.67
C ASN A 75 6.72 -1.26 -15.03
N MET A 76 5.71 -1.99 -15.45
CA MET A 76 5.72 -3.39 -15.85
C MET A 76 4.52 -3.68 -16.77
N SER A 77 4.50 -4.84 -17.41
CA SER A 77 3.37 -5.28 -18.22
C SER A 77 2.09 -5.44 -17.37
N ILE A 78 0.92 -5.52 -18.02
CA ILE A 78 -0.36 -5.77 -17.35
C ILE A 78 -0.32 -7.11 -16.62
N ASP A 79 0.20 -8.16 -17.28
CA ASP A 79 0.28 -9.50 -16.70
C ASP A 79 1.20 -9.57 -15.47
N GLU A 80 2.35 -8.90 -15.52
CA GLU A 80 3.26 -8.82 -14.38
C GLU A 80 2.62 -8.09 -13.20
N GLN A 81 1.98 -6.95 -13.43
CA GLN A 81 1.29 -6.20 -12.39
C GLN A 81 0.13 -7.01 -11.78
N CYS A 82 -0.63 -7.74 -12.61
CA CYS A 82 -1.67 -8.66 -12.15
C CYS A 82 -1.12 -9.79 -11.28
N LYS A 83 0.07 -10.35 -11.63
CA LYS A 83 0.74 -11.36 -10.79
C LYS A 83 1.15 -10.79 -9.44
N GLU A 84 1.67 -9.57 -9.40
CA GLU A 84 2.03 -8.91 -8.14
C GLU A 84 0.78 -8.68 -7.24
N VAL A 85 -0.33 -8.20 -7.80
CA VAL A 85 -1.61 -8.10 -7.08
C VAL A 85 -2.08 -9.46 -6.57
N GLU A 86 -2.02 -10.49 -7.42
CA GLU A 86 -2.44 -11.84 -7.06
C GLU A 86 -1.64 -12.40 -5.89
N LYS A 87 -0.31 -12.18 -5.84
CA LYS A 87 0.53 -12.54 -4.69
C LYS A 87 0.03 -11.90 -3.40
N VAL A 88 -0.30 -10.59 -3.42
CA VAL A 88 -0.84 -9.90 -2.25
C VAL A 88 -2.16 -10.51 -1.82
N LYS A 89 -3.10 -10.68 -2.74
CA LYS A 89 -4.44 -11.22 -2.46
C LYS A 89 -4.42 -12.67 -1.98
N ARG A 90 -3.39 -13.43 -2.32
CA ARG A 90 -3.20 -14.83 -1.89
C ARG A 90 -2.34 -14.99 -0.64
N SER A 91 -1.64 -13.93 -0.19
CA SER A 91 -0.70 -14.02 0.93
C SER A 91 -1.37 -14.29 2.28
N GLU A 92 -2.61 -13.86 2.46
CA GLU A 92 -3.42 -14.12 3.64
C GLU A 92 -4.89 -14.30 3.28
N HIS A 93 -5.46 -15.36 3.80
CA HIS A 93 -6.89 -15.64 3.74
C HIS A 93 -7.36 -16.01 5.16
N GLY A 94 -8.52 -15.52 5.57
CA GLY A 94 -9.19 -16.06 6.75
C GLY A 94 -9.78 -17.43 6.41
N VAL A 95 -10.50 -17.46 5.30
CA VAL A 95 -10.98 -18.66 4.61
C VAL A 95 -10.56 -18.52 3.16
N ILE A 96 -9.82 -19.48 2.62
CA ILE A 96 -9.50 -19.51 1.20
C ILE A 96 -10.79 -19.90 0.49
N VAL A 97 -11.50 -18.93 -0.07
CA VAL A 97 -12.67 -19.16 -0.91
C VAL A 97 -12.20 -19.59 -2.29
N ASP A 98 -12.76 -20.65 -2.84
CA ASP A 98 -12.35 -21.22 -4.13
C ASP A 98 -10.86 -21.65 -4.14
N PRO A 99 -10.48 -22.62 -3.27
CA PRO A 99 -9.09 -23.08 -3.20
C PRO A 99 -8.68 -23.80 -4.48
N VAL A 100 -7.39 -23.74 -4.81
CA VAL A 100 -6.82 -24.57 -5.87
C VAL A 100 -7.07 -26.03 -5.53
N TYR A 101 -7.53 -26.83 -6.49
CA TYR A 101 -7.79 -28.26 -6.34
C TYR A 101 -7.21 -29.03 -7.52
N LEU A 102 -7.06 -30.34 -7.34
CA LEU A 102 -6.64 -31.30 -8.35
C LEU A 102 -7.65 -32.42 -8.46
N ASN A 103 -7.58 -33.17 -9.57
CA ASN A 103 -8.33 -34.39 -9.74
C ASN A 103 -7.49 -35.60 -9.28
N PRO A 104 -8.08 -36.73 -8.88
CA PRO A 104 -7.35 -37.92 -8.46
C PRO A 104 -6.38 -38.47 -9.51
N ASP A 105 -6.68 -38.25 -10.81
CA ASP A 105 -5.87 -38.73 -11.94
C ASP A 105 -4.71 -37.78 -12.28
N ASN A 106 -4.60 -36.60 -11.68
CA ASN A 106 -3.43 -35.76 -11.80
C ASN A 106 -2.21 -36.42 -11.17
N THR A 107 -1.02 -36.07 -11.64
CA THR A 107 0.25 -36.64 -11.16
C THR A 107 0.77 -35.90 -9.90
N LEU A 108 1.67 -36.53 -9.18
CA LEU A 108 2.40 -35.88 -8.09
C LEU A 108 3.24 -34.71 -8.58
N SER A 109 3.74 -34.75 -9.83
CA SER A 109 4.41 -33.62 -10.46
C SER A 109 3.50 -32.41 -10.59
N ASP A 110 2.21 -32.61 -11.02
CA ASP A 110 1.24 -31.54 -11.08
C ASP A 110 0.97 -30.92 -9.72
N ALA A 111 0.95 -31.76 -8.67
CA ALA A 111 0.77 -31.29 -7.29
C ALA A 111 1.98 -30.48 -6.81
N ASP A 112 3.20 -30.94 -7.07
CA ASP A 112 4.45 -30.26 -6.70
C ASP A 112 4.56 -28.90 -7.41
N ASP A 113 4.32 -28.86 -8.71
CA ASP A 113 4.32 -27.64 -9.51
C ASP A 113 3.34 -26.58 -8.97
N LEU A 114 2.13 -27.00 -8.59
CA LEU A 114 1.14 -26.09 -8.01
C LEU A 114 1.54 -25.66 -6.58
N MET A 115 2.11 -26.58 -5.77
CA MET A 115 2.58 -26.24 -4.44
C MET A 115 3.72 -25.22 -4.48
N VAL A 116 4.68 -25.39 -5.40
CA VAL A 116 5.77 -24.43 -5.62
C VAL A 116 5.22 -23.10 -6.17
N LYS A 117 4.37 -23.15 -7.20
CA LYS A 117 3.82 -21.95 -7.85
C LYS A 117 3.04 -21.06 -6.89
N TYR A 118 2.30 -21.64 -5.95
CA TYR A 118 1.42 -20.92 -5.04
C TYR A 118 1.92 -20.84 -3.60
N ASP A 119 3.12 -21.36 -3.30
CA ASP A 119 3.70 -21.46 -1.95
C ASP A 119 2.73 -22.12 -0.94
N ILE A 120 2.10 -23.22 -1.35
CA ILE A 120 1.15 -23.97 -0.53
C ILE A 120 1.70 -25.37 -0.24
N SER A 121 1.32 -25.92 0.91
CA SER A 121 1.82 -27.22 1.40
C SER A 121 0.78 -28.34 1.31
N GLY A 122 -0.29 -28.15 0.56
CA GLY A 122 -1.31 -29.16 0.30
C GLY A 122 -2.50 -28.63 -0.43
N ILE A 123 -3.12 -29.52 -1.20
CA ILE A 123 -4.15 -29.21 -2.20
C ILE A 123 -5.32 -30.15 -1.99
N PRO A 124 -6.57 -29.69 -1.85
CA PRO A 124 -7.77 -30.52 -1.91
C PRO A 124 -7.87 -31.27 -3.24
N VAL A 125 -8.35 -32.50 -3.19
CA VAL A 125 -8.58 -33.32 -4.38
C VAL A 125 -10.09 -33.49 -4.57
N THR A 126 -10.60 -33.21 -5.78
CA THR A 126 -12.05 -33.21 -6.07
C THR A 126 -12.36 -34.03 -7.32
N VAL A 127 -13.57 -34.57 -7.36
CA VAL A 127 -14.21 -35.12 -8.57
C VAL A 127 -15.47 -34.32 -8.80
N ASP A 128 -15.61 -33.69 -9.94
CA ASP A 128 -16.74 -32.82 -10.28
C ASP A 128 -17.03 -31.75 -9.18
N GLY A 129 -16.00 -31.23 -8.53
CA GLY A 129 -16.08 -30.26 -7.44
C GLY A 129 -16.42 -30.87 -6.06
N LYS A 130 -16.73 -32.16 -5.94
CA LYS A 130 -16.88 -32.83 -4.65
C LYS A 130 -15.54 -33.22 -4.07
N LEU A 131 -15.33 -32.95 -2.80
CA LEU A 131 -14.11 -33.31 -2.10
C LEU A 131 -13.99 -34.83 -1.95
N VAL A 132 -12.91 -35.40 -2.45
CA VAL A 132 -12.60 -36.86 -2.34
C VAL A 132 -11.29 -37.14 -1.62
N GLY A 133 -10.44 -36.13 -1.41
CA GLY A 133 -9.17 -36.30 -0.75
C GLY A 133 -8.43 -35.00 -0.52
N ILE A 134 -7.26 -35.11 0.05
CA ILE A 134 -6.28 -34.04 0.18
C ILE A 134 -4.87 -34.61 -0.04
N ILE A 135 -4.03 -33.90 -0.81
CA ILE A 135 -2.60 -34.21 -0.99
C ILE A 135 -1.76 -33.13 -0.34
N THR A 136 -0.73 -33.51 0.42
CA THR A 136 0.12 -32.59 1.17
C THR A 136 1.61 -32.91 0.95
N ASN A 137 2.50 -31.94 1.25
CA ASN A 137 3.96 -32.18 1.24
C ASN A 137 4.37 -33.35 2.16
N ARG A 138 3.58 -33.67 3.18
CA ARG A 138 3.84 -34.80 4.08
C ARG A 138 3.64 -36.13 3.34
N ASP A 139 2.59 -36.21 2.54
CA ASP A 139 2.25 -37.41 1.77
C ASP A 139 3.29 -37.65 0.68
N MET A 140 3.81 -36.59 0.06
CA MET A 140 4.78 -36.64 -1.04
C MET A 140 6.24 -36.80 -0.57
N ARG A 141 6.54 -36.59 0.73
CA ARG A 141 7.92 -36.40 1.24
C ARG A 141 8.91 -37.50 0.86
N PHE A 142 8.45 -38.73 0.77
CA PHE A 142 9.30 -39.90 0.52
C PHE A 142 9.07 -40.54 -0.85
N GLU A 143 8.20 -39.91 -1.69
CA GLU A 143 7.97 -40.39 -3.03
C GLU A 143 9.07 -39.91 -3.97
N THR A 144 9.58 -40.88 -4.75
CA THR A 144 10.62 -40.62 -5.75
C THR A 144 10.07 -40.63 -7.16
N ASP A 145 8.91 -41.26 -7.39
CA ASP A 145 8.23 -41.33 -8.68
C ASP A 145 7.08 -40.34 -8.72
N LEU A 146 7.38 -39.15 -9.22
CA LEU A 146 6.40 -38.08 -9.36
C LEU A 146 5.39 -38.27 -10.52
N SER A 147 5.53 -39.33 -11.31
CA SER A 147 4.57 -39.67 -12.36
C SER A 147 3.32 -40.43 -11.87
N LYS A 148 3.35 -40.88 -10.60
CA LYS A 148 2.21 -41.58 -10.00
C LYS A 148 0.98 -40.68 -9.92
N PRO A 149 -0.23 -41.24 -10.07
CA PRO A 149 -1.46 -40.50 -9.85
C PRO A 149 -1.64 -40.14 -8.36
N ILE A 150 -2.22 -39.00 -8.10
CA ILE A 150 -2.45 -38.47 -6.73
C ILE A 150 -3.32 -39.45 -5.92
N SER A 151 -4.25 -40.16 -6.56
CA SER A 151 -5.14 -41.14 -5.94
C SER A 151 -4.45 -42.26 -5.17
N GLU A 152 -3.18 -42.56 -5.50
CA GLU A 152 -2.43 -43.62 -4.81
C GLU A 152 -1.85 -43.16 -3.46
N ILE A 153 -1.74 -41.85 -3.24
CA ILE A 153 -0.97 -41.32 -2.09
C ILE A 153 -1.79 -40.33 -1.26
N MET A 154 -2.83 -39.71 -1.86
CA MET A 154 -3.67 -38.75 -1.16
C MET A 154 -4.34 -39.37 0.09
N THR A 155 -4.58 -38.56 1.09
CA THR A 155 -5.47 -38.92 2.19
C THR A 155 -6.91 -38.84 1.70
N SER A 156 -7.61 -39.97 1.61
CA SER A 156 -9.01 -40.10 1.18
C SER A 156 -9.93 -40.60 2.29
N GLU A 157 -9.39 -41.41 3.22
CA GLU A 157 -10.15 -41.93 4.34
C GLU A 157 -9.98 -41.07 5.59
N GLY A 158 -11.05 -40.91 6.38
CA GLY A 158 -11.01 -40.12 7.60
C GLY A 158 -10.81 -38.62 7.40
N LEU A 159 -11.19 -38.08 6.24
CA LEU A 159 -11.12 -36.66 5.96
C LEU A 159 -11.89 -35.85 7.00
N ILE A 160 -11.20 -34.95 7.68
CA ILE A 160 -11.82 -33.98 8.57
C ILE A 160 -12.21 -32.77 7.73
N THR A 161 -13.49 -32.42 7.74
CA THR A 161 -14.07 -31.29 7.03
C THR A 161 -14.95 -30.46 7.96
N ALA A 162 -15.32 -29.27 7.55
CA ALA A 162 -16.27 -28.44 8.27
C ALA A 162 -17.25 -27.75 7.29
N PRO A 163 -18.40 -27.27 7.77
CA PRO A 163 -19.34 -26.50 6.95
C PRO A 163 -18.71 -25.20 6.37
N GLU A 164 -19.16 -24.75 5.20
CA GLU A 164 -18.66 -23.55 4.50
C GLU A 164 -18.69 -22.25 5.36
N ASN A 165 -19.59 -22.16 6.32
CA ASN A 165 -19.76 -21.01 7.20
C ASN A 165 -19.05 -21.15 8.56
N THR A 166 -18.14 -22.11 8.71
CA THR A 166 -17.37 -22.35 9.94
C THR A 166 -16.53 -21.13 10.29
N LYS A 167 -16.66 -20.65 11.55
CA LYS A 167 -15.89 -19.53 12.06
C LYS A 167 -14.44 -19.97 12.36
N LEU A 168 -13.50 -19.03 12.24
CA LEU A 168 -12.08 -19.32 12.43
C LEU A 168 -11.72 -19.86 13.81
N GLU A 169 -12.38 -19.43 14.89
CA GLU A 169 -12.15 -19.98 16.22
C GLU A 169 -12.60 -21.43 16.33
N GLU A 170 -13.67 -21.79 15.64
CA GLU A 170 -14.14 -23.18 15.55
C GLU A 170 -13.19 -24.02 14.69
N ALA A 171 -12.79 -23.50 13.52
CA ALA A 171 -11.80 -24.14 12.67
C ALA A 171 -10.51 -24.42 13.39
N LYS A 172 -9.99 -23.46 14.19
CA LYS A 172 -8.81 -23.64 15.02
C LYS A 172 -8.95 -24.79 16.01
N ARG A 173 -10.12 -24.90 16.67
CA ARG A 173 -10.39 -26.01 17.60
C ARG A 173 -10.37 -27.35 16.88
N ILE A 174 -11.00 -27.46 15.70
CA ILE A 174 -11.02 -28.67 14.87
C ILE A 174 -9.61 -29.04 14.43
N LEU A 175 -8.82 -28.09 13.90
CA LEU A 175 -7.44 -28.30 13.48
C LEU A 175 -6.57 -28.81 14.65
N GLN A 176 -6.74 -28.25 15.84
CA GLN A 176 -6.00 -28.63 17.04
C GLN A 176 -6.42 -30.03 17.57
N GLU A 177 -7.71 -30.32 17.65
CA GLU A 177 -8.27 -31.58 18.14
C GLU A 177 -7.81 -32.75 17.26
N HIS A 178 -7.89 -32.58 15.93
CA HIS A 178 -7.51 -33.60 14.96
C HIS A 178 -6.02 -33.58 14.56
N ARG A 179 -5.23 -32.61 15.06
CA ARG A 179 -3.80 -32.43 14.75
C ARG A 179 -3.53 -32.33 13.25
N ILE A 180 -4.42 -31.66 12.51
CA ILE A 180 -4.31 -31.40 11.08
C ILE A 180 -3.95 -29.93 10.83
N GLU A 181 -3.32 -29.67 9.68
CA GLU A 181 -2.88 -28.32 9.31
C GLU A 181 -3.85 -27.62 8.34
N LYS A 182 -4.76 -28.38 7.74
CA LYS A 182 -5.67 -27.92 6.70
C LYS A 182 -7.06 -28.49 6.95
N LEU A 183 -8.06 -27.62 6.86
CA LEU A 183 -9.46 -27.96 7.07
C LEU A 183 -10.26 -27.57 5.83
N PRO A 184 -10.60 -28.51 4.94
CA PRO A 184 -11.50 -28.26 3.83
C PRO A 184 -12.90 -27.90 4.33
N LEU A 185 -13.50 -26.89 3.72
CA LEU A 185 -14.88 -26.47 3.95
C LEU A 185 -15.76 -26.97 2.82
N ILE A 186 -16.84 -27.62 3.18
CA ILE A 186 -17.78 -28.22 2.21
C ILE A 186 -19.21 -27.75 2.46
N ASP A 187 -20.02 -27.77 1.42
CA ASP A 187 -21.47 -27.62 1.55
C ASP A 187 -22.13 -28.94 1.96
N LYS A 188 -23.46 -28.91 2.08
CA LYS A 188 -24.29 -30.08 2.47
C LYS A 188 -24.19 -31.26 1.53
N ASP A 189 -23.83 -31.00 0.26
CA ASP A 189 -23.74 -32.02 -0.80
C ASP A 189 -22.28 -32.51 -1.00
N GLY A 190 -21.34 -32.01 -0.18
CA GLY A 190 -19.92 -32.39 -0.19
C GLY A 190 -19.07 -31.63 -1.21
N TYR A 191 -19.57 -30.55 -1.81
CA TYR A 191 -18.78 -29.72 -2.71
C TYR A 191 -17.80 -28.84 -1.93
N LEU A 192 -16.57 -28.76 -2.42
CA LEU A 192 -15.55 -27.91 -1.85
C LEU A 192 -15.91 -26.43 -2.02
N LYS A 193 -15.99 -25.69 -0.91
CA LYS A 193 -16.29 -24.25 -0.86
C LYS A 193 -15.15 -23.41 -0.33
N GLY A 194 -14.25 -24.02 0.40
CA GLY A 194 -13.13 -23.28 0.98
C GLY A 194 -12.09 -24.17 1.63
N LEU A 195 -11.03 -23.55 2.10
CA LEU A 195 -9.97 -24.17 2.85
C LEU A 195 -9.49 -23.23 3.95
N ILE A 196 -9.34 -23.71 5.17
CA ILE A 196 -8.68 -23.00 6.28
C ILE A 196 -7.39 -23.72 6.62
N THR A 197 -6.29 -22.99 6.79
CA THR A 197 -5.02 -23.56 7.22
C THR A 197 -4.58 -23.03 8.58
N ILE A 198 -3.76 -23.81 9.31
CA ILE A 198 -3.17 -23.35 10.57
C ILE A 198 -2.29 -22.11 10.35
N LYS A 199 -1.57 -22.04 9.21
CA LYS A 199 -0.75 -20.88 8.84
C LYS A 199 -1.56 -19.59 8.74
N ASP A 200 -2.79 -19.65 8.21
CA ASP A 200 -3.65 -18.47 8.08
C ASP A 200 -4.12 -17.98 9.46
N ILE A 201 -4.42 -18.91 10.38
CA ILE A 201 -4.77 -18.59 11.77
C ILE A 201 -3.57 -17.97 12.51
N GLU A 202 -2.36 -18.52 12.33
CA GLU A 202 -1.14 -17.98 12.92
C GLU A 202 -0.81 -16.58 12.38
N LYS A 203 -0.95 -16.36 11.07
CA LYS A 203 -0.77 -15.03 10.43
C LYS A 203 -1.72 -14.00 11.03
N MET A 204 -2.99 -14.35 11.23
CA MET A 204 -3.96 -13.42 11.85
C MET A 204 -3.60 -13.05 13.30
N ARG A 205 -3.04 -13.99 14.06
CA ARG A 205 -2.55 -13.70 15.41
C ARG A 205 -1.30 -12.83 15.40
N LYS A 206 -0.42 -13.06 14.43
CA LYS A 206 0.82 -12.30 14.27
C LYS A 206 0.57 -10.86 13.79
N TYR A 207 -0.44 -10.65 12.93
CA TYR A 207 -0.75 -9.38 12.32
C TYR A 207 -2.21 -8.95 12.61
N PRO A 208 -2.54 -8.64 13.87
CA PRO A 208 -3.91 -8.33 14.27
C PRO A 208 -4.45 -7.03 13.65
N ASN A 209 -3.55 -6.14 13.24
CA ASN A 209 -3.88 -4.84 12.65
C ASN A 209 -3.94 -4.84 11.12
N SER A 210 -3.87 -6.02 10.48
CA SER A 210 -3.85 -6.09 9.01
C SER A 210 -5.06 -5.40 8.38
N SER A 211 -4.82 -4.62 7.33
CA SER A 211 -5.87 -4.07 6.47
C SER A 211 -6.38 -5.13 5.51
N LYS A 212 -7.65 -5.49 5.63
CA LYS A 212 -8.27 -6.60 4.88
C LYS A 212 -9.57 -6.18 4.20
N ASP A 213 -9.86 -6.83 3.08
CA ASP A 213 -11.15 -6.73 2.42
C ASP A 213 -12.22 -7.57 3.16
N LYS A 214 -13.47 -7.51 2.68
CA LYS A 214 -14.61 -8.25 3.25
C LYS A 214 -14.44 -9.77 3.23
N ASP A 215 -13.55 -10.29 2.36
CA ASP A 215 -13.26 -11.70 2.21
C ASP A 215 -12.04 -12.14 3.05
N GLY A 216 -11.50 -11.22 3.87
CA GLY A 216 -10.37 -11.47 4.77
C GLY A 216 -8.99 -11.47 4.09
N ARG A 217 -8.89 -11.03 2.83
CA ARG A 217 -7.64 -10.92 2.08
C ARG A 217 -7.02 -9.54 2.30
N LEU A 218 -5.70 -9.46 2.25
CA LEU A 218 -4.99 -8.19 2.38
C LEU A 218 -5.45 -7.19 1.32
N LEU A 219 -5.57 -5.92 1.71
CA LEU A 219 -5.85 -4.83 0.79
C LEU A 219 -4.67 -4.60 -0.16
N ALA A 220 -4.98 -4.39 -1.44
CA ALA A 220 -4.01 -4.10 -2.48
C ALA A 220 -4.47 -2.93 -3.35
N ALA A 221 -3.56 -1.98 -3.59
CA ALA A 221 -3.76 -0.93 -4.57
C ALA A 221 -2.80 -1.11 -5.76
N ALA A 222 -3.19 -0.65 -6.93
CA ALA A 222 -2.36 -0.70 -8.13
C ALA A 222 -2.41 0.61 -8.92
N ALA A 223 -1.25 1.06 -9.37
CA ALA A 223 -1.14 2.28 -10.18
C ALA A 223 -1.55 2.01 -11.62
N VAL A 224 -2.27 2.97 -12.22
CA VAL A 224 -2.59 3.04 -13.63
C VAL A 224 -2.18 4.41 -14.18
N GLY A 225 -1.95 4.49 -15.49
CA GLY A 225 -1.56 5.74 -16.16
C GLY A 225 -2.65 6.31 -17.06
N VAL A 226 -2.33 7.41 -17.72
CA VAL A 226 -3.16 8.00 -18.78
C VAL A 226 -2.65 7.48 -20.13
N THR A 227 -3.07 6.26 -20.47
CA THR A 227 -2.63 5.54 -21.66
C THR A 227 -3.81 5.03 -22.47
N PRO A 228 -3.66 4.78 -23.79
CA PRO A 228 -4.76 4.25 -24.61
C PRO A 228 -5.38 2.95 -24.08
N ASN A 229 -4.57 2.09 -23.45
CA ASN A 229 -5.00 0.78 -22.91
C ASN A 229 -5.35 0.82 -21.41
N VAL A 230 -5.67 1.99 -20.86
CA VAL A 230 -5.97 2.13 -19.42
C VAL A 230 -7.16 1.28 -18.97
N LEU A 231 -8.20 1.15 -19.81
CA LEU A 231 -9.37 0.32 -19.48
C LEU A 231 -9.03 -1.16 -19.43
N GLU A 232 -8.22 -1.67 -20.37
CA GLU A 232 -7.71 -3.05 -20.38
C GLU A 232 -6.92 -3.35 -19.09
N ARG A 233 -6.00 -2.45 -18.70
CA ARG A 233 -5.24 -2.59 -17.47
C ARG A 233 -6.13 -2.55 -16.24
N ALA A 234 -7.09 -1.63 -16.18
CA ALA A 234 -8.03 -1.50 -15.06
C ALA A 234 -8.90 -2.76 -14.91
N GLU A 235 -9.44 -3.28 -16.02
CA GLU A 235 -10.25 -4.51 -16.04
C GLU A 235 -9.44 -5.71 -15.53
N ALA A 236 -8.22 -5.91 -16.06
CA ALA A 236 -7.34 -7.01 -15.66
C ALA A 236 -6.99 -6.96 -14.16
N LEU A 237 -6.68 -5.77 -13.63
CA LEU A 237 -6.39 -5.56 -12.21
C LEU A 237 -7.61 -5.81 -11.32
N LEU A 238 -8.79 -5.30 -11.72
CA LEU A 238 -10.04 -5.51 -10.98
C LEU A 238 -10.47 -6.99 -10.99
N ALA A 239 -10.21 -7.72 -12.08
CA ALA A 239 -10.41 -9.18 -12.15
C ALA A 239 -9.55 -9.93 -11.13
N LYS A 240 -8.34 -9.40 -10.79
CA LYS A 240 -7.48 -9.90 -9.71
C LYS A 240 -7.87 -9.41 -8.32
N LYS A 241 -9.02 -8.74 -8.19
CA LYS A 241 -9.57 -8.21 -6.91
C LYS A 241 -8.71 -7.11 -6.30
N THR A 242 -8.09 -6.27 -7.13
CA THR A 242 -7.49 -5.01 -6.67
C THR A 242 -8.56 -4.17 -5.99
N ASP A 243 -8.28 -3.69 -4.78
CA ASP A 243 -9.25 -2.91 -4.00
C ASP A 243 -9.30 -1.45 -4.45
N VAL A 244 -8.14 -0.90 -4.88
CA VAL A 244 -8.01 0.52 -5.25
C VAL A 244 -7.16 0.67 -6.51
N LEU A 245 -7.67 1.38 -7.49
CA LEU A 245 -6.90 1.86 -8.64
C LEU A 245 -6.38 3.28 -8.37
N VAL A 246 -5.09 3.52 -8.62
CA VAL A 246 -4.45 4.82 -8.42
C VAL A 246 -4.02 5.39 -9.76
N ILE A 247 -4.75 6.41 -10.25
CA ILE A 247 -4.36 7.18 -11.45
C ILE A 247 -3.24 8.12 -11.05
N ASP A 248 -2.00 7.71 -11.36
CA ASP A 248 -0.79 8.35 -10.86
C ASP A 248 -0.10 9.17 -11.96
N THR A 249 -0.18 10.50 -11.87
CA THR A 249 0.35 11.46 -12.85
C THR A 249 1.12 12.60 -12.18
N ALA A 250 1.98 13.28 -12.95
CA ALA A 250 2.71 14.44 -12.45
C ALA A 250 1.80 15.68 -12.29
N HIS A 251 0.68 15.75 -13.06
CA HIS A 251 -0.28 16.84 -13.00
C HIS A 251 -1.71 16.31 -13.20
N GLY A 252 -2.40 16.09 -12.08
CA GLY A 252 -3.76 15.53 -12.07
C GLY A 252 -4.83 16.48 -12.61
N HIS A 253 -4.63 17.78 -12.52
CA HIS A 253 -5.56 18.80 -13.04
C HIS A 253 -5.36 19.05 -14.54
N SER A 254 -5.24 18.00 -15.32
CA SER A 254 -5.17 18.05 -16.79
C SER A 254 -6.39 17.38 -17.42
N GLN A 255 -6.81 17.86 -18.60
CA GLN A 255 -8.01 17.33 -19.27
C GLN A 255 -7.92 15.81 -19.50
N GLY A 256 -6.75 15.30 -19.92
CA GLY A 256 -6.55 13.88 -20.17
C GLY A 256 -6.72 13.01 -18.90
N VAL A 257 -6.34 13.53 -17.73
CA VAL A 257 -6.56 12.85 -16.43
C VAL A 257 -8.04 12.87 -16.07
N LEU A 258 -8.73 14.01 -16.18
CA LEU A 258 -10.16 14.12 -15.90
C LEU A 258 -10.99 13.18 -16.79
N ASP A 259 -10.65 13.13 -18.08
CA ASP A 259 -11.32 12.21 -19.03
C ASP A 259 -11.02 10.74 -18.72
N THR A 260 -9.81 10.42 -18.27
CA THR A 260 -9.45 9.06 -17.87
C THR A 260 -10.22 8.62 -16.62
N ILE A 261 -10.38 9.51 -15.64
CA ILE A 261 -11.19 9.24 -14.43
C ILE A 261 -12.63 8.91 -14.85
N ARG A 262 -13.25 9.75 -15.70
CA ARG A 262 -14.63 9.54 -16.20
C ARG A 262 -14.74 8.20 -16.94
N LYS A 263 -13.80 7.89 -17.85
CA LYS A 263 -13.78 6.65 -18.62
C LYS A 263 -13.73 5.42 -17.71
N ILE A 264 -12.86 5.43 -16.68
CA ILE A 264 -12.78 4.32 -15.73
C ILE A 264 -14.04 4.25 -14.88
N ARG A 265 -14.59 5.38 -14.44
CA ARG A 265 -15.82 5.43 -13.64
C ARG A 265 -17.03 4.92 -14.43
N ASP A 266 -17.14 5.26 -15.70
CA ASP A 266 -18.22 4.80 -16.57
C ASP A 266 -18.13 3.28 -16.83
N ALA A 267 -16.92 2.76 -17.06
CA ALA A 267 -16.70 1.33 -17.31
C ALA A 267 -16.81 0.50 -16.02
N PHE A 268 -16.36 1.04 -14.88
CA PHE A 268 -16.30 0.35 -13.59
C PHE A 268 -16.88 1.23 -12.46
N PRO A 269 -18.21 1.38 -12.37
CA PRO A 269 -18.87 2.33 -11.45
C PRO A 269 -18.54 2.10 -9.97
N HIS A 270 -18.22 0.87 -9.58
CA HIS A 270 -17.95 0.48 -8.20
C HIS A 270 -16.45 0.46 -7.84
N ALA A 271 -15.55 0.76 -8.79
CA ALA A 271 -14.11 0.77 -8.52
C ALA A 271 -13.74 1.94 -7.59
N GLU A 272 -12.91 1.67 -6.58
CA GLU A 272 -12.31 2.74 -5.78
C GLU A 272 -11.17 3.37 -6.56
N LEU A 273 -11.27 4.69 -6.82
CA LEU A 273 -10.33 5.45 -7.63
C LEU A 273 -9.66 6.54 -6.82
N ILE A 274 -8.34 6.47 -6.69
CA ILE A 274 -7.51 7.58 -6.23
C ILE A 274 -6.91 8.25 -7.47
N ALA A 275 -6.91 9.56 -7.54
CA ALA A 275 -6.23 10.28 -8.61
C ALA A 275 -5.39 11.45 -8.10
N GLY A 276 -4.35 11.77 -8.83
CA GLY A 276 -3.44 12.89 -8.57
C GLY A 276 -2.26 12.90 -9.57
N ASN A 277 -1.28 13.81 -9.34
CA ASN A 277 -1.20 14.68 -8.16
C ASN A 277 -1.76 16.06 -8.48
N VAL A 278 -2.38 16.66 -7.48
CA VAL A 278 -2.80 18.07 -7.50
C VAL A 278 -2.16 18.81 -6.32
N ALA A 279 -2.25 20.13 -6.32
CA ALA A 279 -1.72 20.97 -5.25
C ALA A 279 -2.56 22.24 -5.01
N THR A 280 -3.76 22.30 -5.60
CA THR A 280 -4.62 23.49 -5.55
C THR A 280 -6.06 23.13 -5.22
N TYR A 281 -6.79 24.11 -4.69
CA TYR A 281 -8.22 24.00 -4.40
C TYR A 281 -9.02 23.60 -5.65
N GLU A 282 -8.79 24.29 -6.78
CA GLU A 282 -9.49 24.07 -8.04
C GLU A 282 -9.19 22.69 -8.63
N GLY A 283 -7.93 22.26 -8.57
CA GLY A 283 -7.53 20.92 -9.02
C GLY A 283 -8.21 19.81 -8.24
N THR A 284 -8.33 19.99 -6.92
CA THR A 284 -9.04 19.06 -6.06
C THR A 284 -10.52 18.97 -6.40
N LYS A 285 -11.19 20.12 -6.55
CA LYS A 285 -12.60 20.16 -6.97
C LYS A 285 -12.84 19.47 -8.30
N ALA A 286 -11.98 19.73 -9.29
CA ALA A 286 -12.09 19.10 -10.60
C ALA A 286 -11.97 17.56 -10.54
N LEU A 287 -11.07 17.02 -9.70
CA LEU A 287 -10.94 15.57 -9.49
C LEU A 287 -12.18 14.99 -8.79
N ILE A 288 -12.71 15.67 -7.76
CA ILE A 288 -13.92 15.26 -7.05
C ILE A 288 -15.13 15.23 -8.00
N GLU A 289 -15.30 16.27 -8.81
CA GLU A 289 -16.36 16.36 -9.82
C GLU A 289 -16.22 15.30 -10.93
N ALA A 290 -14.99 14.88 -11.23
CA ALA A 290 -14.74 13.77 -12.16
C ALA A 290 -15.08 12.40 -11.58
N GLY A 291 -15.29 12.26 -10.24
CA GLY A 291 -15.80 11.06 -9.60
C GLY A 291 -14.73 10.20 -8.91
N VAL A 292 -13.65 10.78 -8.38
CA VAL A 292 -12.65 10.06 -7.59
C VAL A 292 -13.18 9.68 -6.21
N SER A 293 -12.60 8.64 -5.62
CA SER A 293 -12.87 8.20 -4.24
C SER A 293 -11.91 8.81 -3.21
N ALA A 294 -10.74 9.29 -3.65
CA ALA A 294 -9.79 10.09 -2.87
C ALA A 294 -8.89 10.91 -3.80
N VAL A 295 -8.32 12.00 -3.27
CA VAL A 295 -7.44 12.92 -4.00
C VAL A 295 -6.02 12.83 -3.46
N LYS A 296 -5.02 12.62 -4.34
CA LYS A 296 -3.61 12.57 -3.99
C LYS A 296 -2.93 13.91 -4.26
N VAL A 297 -2.27 14.47 -3.22
CA VAL A 297 -1.78 15.85 -3.18
C VAL A 297 -0.27 15.90 -3.05
N GLY A 298 0.38 16.64 -3.97
CA GLY A 298 1.81 16.89 -3.91
C GLY A 298 2.42 17.10 -5.30
N ILE A 299 2.85 18.31 -5.62
CA ILE A 299 3.57 18.67 -6.85
C ILE A 299 4.98 19.12 -6.47
N GLY A 300 5.96 18.26 -6.74
CA GLY A 300 7.38 18.54 -6.56
C GLY A 300 7.96 18.42 -5.13
N PRO A 301 7.27 17.89 -4.07
CA PRO A 301 7.87 17.81 -2.74
C PRO A 301 8.74 16.55 -2.52
N GLY A 302 8.69 15.55 -3.42
CA GLY A 302 9.42 14.30 -3.26
C GLY A 302 10.93 14.50 -3.22
N SER A 303 11.63 13.72 -2.38
CA SER A 303 13.09 13.81 -2.16
C SER A 303 13.94 13.58 -3.42
N ILE A 304 13.39 12.92 -4.43
CA ILE A 304 14.05 12.54 -5.68
C ILE A 304 13.43 13.24 -6.89
N CYS A 305 12.46 14.15 -6.64
CA CYS A 305 11.76 14.92 -7.65
C CYS A 305 12.52 16.23 -7.97
N THR A 306 12.66 16.54 -9.26
CA THR A 306 13.28 17.78 -9.72
C THR A 306 12.31 18.69 -10.48
N THR A 307 11.00 18.40 -10.48
CA THR A 307 9.98 19.20 -11.18
C THR A 307 10.06 20.69 -10.84
N ARG A 308 10.28 21.05 -9.57
CA ARG A 308 10.42 22.46 -9.14
C ARG A 308 11.64 23.16 -9.72
N VAL A 309 12.71 22.41 -10.02
CA VAL A 309 13.94 22.95 -10.59
C VAL A 309 13.87 22.98 -12.13
N ILE A 310 13.36 21.90 -12.72
CA ILE A 310 13.35 21.72 -14.18
C ILE A 310 12.21 22.51 -14.83
N ALA A 311 10.99 22.41 -14.26
CA ALA A 311 9.80 23.06 -14.79
C ALA A 311 9.44 24.37 -14.07
N GLY A 312 10.03 24.64 -12.89
CA GLY A 312 9.67 25.79 -12.05
C GLY A 312 8.28 25.68 -11.42
N ILE A 313 7.71 24.47 -11.35
CA ILE A 313 6.33 24.22 -10.92
C ILE A 313 6.31 23.49 -9.58
N GLY A 314 5.43 23.93 -8.67
CA GLY A 314 5.22 23.27 -7.40
C GLY A 314 4.49 24.15 -6.39
N VAL A 315 3.99 23.52 -5.33
CA VAL A 315 3.40 24.20 -4.16
C VAL A 315 4.03 23.58 -2.91
N PRO A 316 4.46 24.37 -1.92
CA PRO A 316 4.91 23.88 -0.62
C PRO A 316 3.85 22.99 0.05
N GLN A 317 4.27 21.88 0.65
CA GLN A 317 3.38 20.73 0.88
C GLN A 317 2.29 20.99 1.93
N ILE A 318 2.59 21.70 3.02
CA ILE A 318 1.57 22.07 4.02
C ILE A 318 0.48 22.94 3.38
N THR A 319 0.88 23.93 2.58
CA THR A 319 -0.07 24.78 1.86
C THR A 319 -0.92 23.98 0.88
N ALA A 320 -0.29 23.06 0.13
CA ALA A 320 -1.00 22.21 -0.82
C ALA A 320 -2.03 21.30 -0.13
N ILE A 321 -1.65 20.64 0.97
CA ILE A 321 -2.55 19.78 1.74
C ILE A 321 -3.73 20.58 2.27
N TYR A 322 -3.46 21.71 2.91
CA TYR A 322 -4.51 22.54 3.52
C TYR A 322 -5.52 23.08 2.47
N ASP A 323 -5.04 23.58 1.33
CA ASP A 323 -5.93 24.05 0.27
C ASP A 323 -6.77 22.93 -0.34
N CYS A 324 -6.18 21.75 -0.55
CA CYS A 324 -6.88 20.59 -1.07
C CYS A 324 -7.89 20.04 -0.06
N ALA A 325 -7.54 19.99 1.24
CA ALA A 325 -8.46 19.58 2.31
C ALA A 325 -9.66 20.53 2.41
N ARG A 326 -9.46 21.84 2.28
CA ARG A 326 -10.56 22.81 2.21
C ARG A 326 -11.47 22.58 1.02
N ALA A 327 -10.92 22.19 -0.13
CA ALA A 327 -11.72 21.87 -1.31
C ALA A 327 -12.54 20.60 -1.16
N ALA A 328 -12.01 19.62 -0.40
CA ALA A 328 -12.68 18.37 -0.10
C ALA A 328 -13.67 18.46 1.08
N ALA A 329 -13.62 19.55 1.86
CA ALA A 329 -14.49 19.74 3.01
C ALA A 329 -15.98 19.65 2.62
N GLY A 330 -16.76 18.90 3.43
CA GLY A 330 -18.17 18.64 3.17
C GLY A 330 -18.44 17.56 2.10
N THR A 331 -17.39 16.91 1.60
CA THR A 331 -17.50 15.74 0.73
C THR A 331 -17.03 14.47 1.46
N ASP A 332 -17.33 13.30 0.90
CA ASP A 332 -16.82 12.02 1.41
C ASP A 332 -15.46 11.63 0.80
N VAL A 333 -14.74 12.56 0.18
CA VAL A 333 -13.50 12.30 -0.56
C VAL A 333 -12.30 12.70 0.30
N PRO A 334 -11.53 11.73 0.85
CA PRO A 334 -10.33 12.00 1.64
C PRO A 334 -9.19 12.58 0.81
N VAL A 335 -8.28 13.26 1.50
CA VAL A 335 -7.03 13.80 0.94
C VAL A 335 -5.85 12.94 1.38
N ILE A 336 -4.97 12.60 0.43
CA ILE A 336 -3.74 11.84 0.64
C ILE A 336 -2.54 12.76 0.41
N ALA A 337 -1.71 12.95 1.43
CA ALA A 337 -0.49 13.75 1.32
C ALA A 337 0.67 12.91 0.75
N ASP A 338 1.11 13.25 -0.46
CA ASP A 338 2.16 12.51 -1.19
C ASP A 338 3.43 13.34 -1.35
N GLY A 339 4.50 12.90 -0.70
CA GLY A 339 5.85 13.46 -0.79
C GLY A 339 6.18 14.53 0.24
N GLY A 340 7.49 14.76 0.41
CA GLY A 340 8.05 15.74 1.34
C GLY A 340 8.21 15.25 2.79
N ILE A 341 7.64 14.12 3.16
CA ILE A 341 7.67 13.55 4.50
C ILE A 341 9.05 12.91 4.76
N GLN A 342 9.73 13.34 5.81
CA GLN A 342 11.07 12.89 6.18
C GLN A 342 11.13 12.22 7.56
N CYS A 343 10.13 12.47 8.42
CA CYS A 343 10.06 11.93 9.78
C CYS A 343 8.60 11.77 10.23
N SER A 344 8.38 11.18 11.41
CA SER A 344 7.05 11.01 11.99
C SER A 344 6.34 12.33 12.30
N GLY A 345 7.09 13.37 12.66
CA GLY A 345 6.54 14.71 12.89
C GLY A 345 5.88 15.30 11.64
N ASP A 346 6.42 15.00 10.45
CA ASP A 346 5.81 15.46 9.20
C ASP A 346 4.50 14.73 8.90
N ILE A 347 4.37 13.46 9.30
CA ILE A 347 3.09 12.73 9.22
C ILE A 347 2.03 13.44 10.09
N ALA A 348 2.40 13.78 11.32
CA ALA A 348 1.51 14.51 12.23
C ALA A 348 1.09 15.87 11.64
N LYS A 349 2.04 16.62 11.08
CA LYS A 349 1.76 17.91 10.42
C LYS A 349 0.89 17.75 9.17
N ALA A 350 1.10 16.70 8.36
CA ALA A 350 0.28 16.43 7.19
C ALA A 350 -1.18 16.15 7.58
N ILE A 351 -1.38 15.32 8.61
CA ILE A 351 -2.71 15.03 9.15
C ILE A 351 -3.32 16.29 9.74
N GLY A 352 -2.63 17.02 10.60
CA GLY A 352 -3.12 18.30 11.15
C GLY A 352 -3.48 19.33 10.07
N ALA A 353 -2.83 19.29 8.90
CA ALA A 353 -3.18 20.15 7.77
C ALA A 353 -4.41 19.66 6.97
N GLY A 354 -5.00 18.50 7.32
CA GLY A 354 -6.23 17.98 6.73
C GLY A 354 -6.07 16.74 5.85
N ALA A 355 -4.89 16.11 5.82
CA ALA A 355 -4.74 14.81 5.17
C ALA A 355 -5.36 13.70 6.02
N SER A 356 -5.97 12.70 5.36
CA SER A 356 -6.44 11.48 6.00
C SER A 356 -5.38 10.38 5.99
N VAL A 357 -4.57 10.33 4.94
CA VAL A 357 -3.53 9.33 4.70
C VAL A 357 -2.27 10.02 4.16
N VAL A 358 -1.11 9.46 4.44
CA VAL A 358 0.16 9.89 3.85
C VAL A 358 0.72 8.81 2.93
N MET A 359 1.30 9.22 1.79
CA MET A 359 2.04 8.32 0.91
C MET A 359 3.54 8.49 1.12
N LEU A 360 4.23 7.37 1.35
CA LEU A 360 5.65 7.33 1.65
C LEU A 360 6.44 6.63 0.53
N GLY A 361 7.48 7.29 0.02
CA GLY A 361 8.46 6.72 -0.91
C GLY A 361 9.81 6.50 -0.23
N ASN A 362 10.57 7.57 -0.01
CA ASN A 362 11.94 7.53 0.53
C ASN A 362 12.06 6.78 1.86
N LEU A 363 11.12 6.98 2.78
CA LEU A 363 11.16 6.33 4.09
C LEU A 363 11.06 4.80 3.98
N LEU A 364 10.44 4.28 2.94
CA LEU A 364 10.23 2.84 2.73
C LEU A 364 11.20 2.22 1.71
N ALA A 365 11.76 2.99 0.78
CA ALA A 365 12.58 2.49 -0.32
C ALA A 365 13.88 1.77 0.11
N GLY A 366 14.35 1.97 1.35
CA GLY A 366 15.56 1.31 1.87
C GLY A 366 15.28 0.04 2.68
N THR A 367 14.04 -0.42 2.75
CA THR A 367 13.65 -1.60 3.55
C THR A 367 13.85 -2.90 2.79
N ASP A 368 13.84 -4.03 3.50
CA ASP A 368 13.98 -5.36 2.91
C ASP A 368 12.93 -5.63 1.85
N GLU A 369 11.70 -5.20 2.11
CA GLU A 369 10.52 -5.48 1.29
C GLU A 369 10.41 -4.58 0.06
N SER A 370 11.22 -3.50 -0.04
CA SER A 370 11.29 -2.71 -1.27
C SER A 370 12.01 -3.47 -2.38
N PRO A 371 11.66 -3.26 -3.68
CA PRO A 371 12.35 -3.89 -4.80
C PRO A 371 13.84 -3.56 -4.87
N GLY A 372 14.60 -4.43 -5.50
CA GLY A 372 16.03 -4.26 -5.76
C GLY A 372 16.93 -4.86 -4.69
N GLU A 373 18.18 -5.11 -5.09
CA GLU A 373 19.21 -5.74 -4.26
C GLU A 373 19.88 -4.74 -3.31
N ILE A 374 20.42 -5.27 -2.21
CA ILE A 374 21.28 -4.50 -1.31
C ILE A 374 22.65 -4.34 -1.97
N ILE A 375 23.12 -3.10 -2.07
CA ILE A 375 24.45 -2.77 -2.59
C ILE A 375 25.36 -2.30 -1.43
N ILE A 376 26.60 -2.74 -1.44
CA ILE A 376 27.61 -2.29 -0.48
C ILE A 376 28.37 -1.10 -1.07
N TYR A 377 28.36 0.01 -0.38
CA TYR A 377 29.12 1.19 -0.75
C TYR A 377 29.80 1.81 0.48
N GLN A 378 31.11 2.02 0.41
CA GLN A 378 31.93 2.51 1.53
C GLN A 378 31.70 1.74 2.85
N GLY A 379 31.57 0.40 2.74
CA GLY A 379 31.36 -0.49 3.90
C GLY A 379 29.97 -0.43 4.54
N LYS A 380 29.00 0.24 3.92
CA LYS A 380 27.60 0.32 4.38
C LYS A 380 26.64 -0.22 3.33
N ASN A 381 25.51 -0.75 3.80
CA ASN A 381 24.44 -1.28 2.95
C ASN A 381 23.53 -0.14 2.47
N TYR A 382 23.19 -0.18 1.19
CA TYR A 382 22.28 0.74 0.51
C TYR A 382 21.34 -0.01 -0.40
N LYS A 383 20.22 0.62 -0.77
CA LYS A 383 19.37 0.20 -1.90
C LYS A 383 19.29 1.32 -2.94
N LEU A 384 19.06 0.94 -4.19
CA LEU A 384 18.80 1.91 -5.26
C LEU A 384 17.44 2.55 -5.03
N TYR A 385 17.37 3.84 -5.31
CA TYR A 385 16.13 4.60 -5.24
C TYR A 385 16.09 5.61 -6.38
N ARG A 386 15.01 5.58 -7.17
CA ARG A 386 14.85 6.51 -8.30
C ARG A 386 13.47 7.11 -8.38
N GLY A 387 13.41 8.36 -8.87
CA GLY A 387 12.14 9.02 -9.19
C GLY A 387 11.51 8.44 -10.44
N MET A 388 10.18 8.40 -10.49
CA MET A 388 9.43 7.98 -11.68
C MET A 388 9.69 8.90 -12.88
N GLY A 389 10.15 10.15 -12.65
CA GLY A 389 10.63 11.07 -13.67
C GLY A 389 12.12 10.97 -13.99
N SER A 390 12.86 9.99 -13.44
CA SER A 390 14.26 9.74 -13.82
C SER A 390 14.35 9.16 -15.22
N LEU A 391 15.50 9.31 -15.87
CA LEU A 391 15.70 8.81 -17.23
C LEU A 391 15.46 7.30 -17.31
N GLY A 392 16.00 6.52 -16.38
CA GLY A 392 15.83 5.07 -16.35
C GLY A 392 14.38 4.64 -16.13
N ALA A 393 13.64 5.27 -15.21
CA ALA A 393 12.23 4.98 -15.00
C ALA A 393 11.38 5.33 -16.23
N MET A 394 11.64 6.47 -16.87
CA MET A 394 10.94 6.90 -18.07
C MET A 394 11.20 5.95 -19.25
N GLN A 395 12.42 5.42 -19.40
CA GLN A 395 12.75 4.43 -20.43
C GLN A 395 12.04 3.09 -20.24
N GLN A 396 11.71 2.74 -18.98
CA GLN A 396 11.02 1.49 -18.64
C GLN A 396 9.49 1.58 -18.64
N GLY A 397 8.89 2.79 -18.79
CA GLY A 397 7.43 2.89 -18.94
C GLY A 397 6.76 4.11 -18.31
N SER A 398 7.45 4.91 -17.48
CA SER A 398 6.80 6.03 -16.76
C SER A 398 6.69 7.34 -17.58
N LYS A 399 6.91 7.31 -18.89
CA LYS A 399 6.80 8.47 -19.80
C LYS A 399 5.42 9.14 -19.77
N ASP A 400 4.37 8.32 -19.64
CA ASP A 400 2.98 8.76 -19.60
C ASP A 400 2.68 9.63 -18.37
N ARG A 401 3.34 9.38 -17.25
CA ARG A 401 3.23 10.17 -16.02
C ARG A 401 3.59 11.65 -16.26
N TYR A 402 4.54 11.90 -17.18
CA TYR A 402 5.09 13.21 -17.51
C TYR A 402 4.67 13.71 -18.91
N PHE A 403 3.66 13.10 -19.52
CA PHE A 403 3.13 13.47 -20.85
C PHE A 403 4.19 13.47 -21.97
N GLN A 404 5.16 12.52 -21.89
CA GLN A 404 6.29 12.42 -22.83
C GLN A 404 6.28 11.10 -23.62
N GLN A 405 5.10 10.47 -23.83
CA GLN A 405 4.98 9.19 -24.54
C GLN A 405 5.59 9.24 -25.94
N ASP A 406 5.31 10.32 -26.68
CA ASP A 406 5.73 10.51 -28.07
C ASP A 406 7.02 11.33 -28.21
N ALA A 407 7.69 11.66 -27.11
CA ALA A 407 8.89 12.48 -27.12
C ALA A 407 10.08 11.72 -27.72
N LYS A 408 10.72 12.29 -28.75
CA LYS A 408 11.97 11.76 -29.34
C LYS A 408 13.15 11.82 -28.38
N LYS A 409 13.17 12.80 -27.48
CA LYS A 409 14.18 13.00 -26.45
C LYS A 409 13.46 13.36 -25.15
N LEU A 410 13.81 12.65 -24.08
CA LEU A 410 13.19 12.84 -22.77
C LEU A 410 13.79 14.02 -22.01
N VAL A 411 12.96 14.71 -21.24
CA VAL A 411 13.34 15.74 -20.26
C VAL A 411 13.02 15.17 -18.87
N PRO A 412 14.01 14.64 -18.14
CA PRO A 412 13.77 14.07 -16.81
C PRO A 412 13.37 15.13 -15.78
N GLU A 413 12.42 14.76 -14.92
CA GLU A 413 11.99 15.52 -13.75
C GLU A 413 12.24 14.77 -12.43
N GLY A 414 13.23 13.90 -12.43
CA GLY A 414 13.65 13.10 -11.28
C GLY A 414 15.07 12.58 -11.45
N ILE A 415 15.66 12.20 -10.35
CA ILE A 415 17.02 11.66 -10.28
C ILE A 415 17.02 10.19 -9.85
N GLU A 416 18.16 9.54 -10.05
CA GLU A 416 18.48 8.22 -9.54
C GLU A 416 19.56 8.33 -8.48
N GLY A 417 19.43 7.57 -7.41
CA GLY A 417 20.35 7.60 -6.29
C GLY A 417 20.33 6.31 -5.50
N ARG A 418 20.94 6.34 -4.34
CA ARG A 418 20.91 5.28 -3.35
C ARG A 418 20.53 5.84 -1.99
N ILE A 419 19.88 5.03 -1.19
CA ILE A 419 19.52 5.37 0.19
C ILE A 419 20.06 4.31 1.15
N PRO A 420 20.36 4.68 2.40
CA PRO A 420 20.76 3.70 3.40
C PRO A 420 19.73 2.59 3.56
N TYR A 421 20.22 1.36 3.72
CA TYR A 421 19.41 0.23 4.13
C TYR A 421 18.83 0.44 5.53
N LYS A 422 17.57 0.09 5.74
CA LYS A 422 16.79 0.42 6.95
C LYS A 422 16.22 -0.80 7.70
N GLY A 423 16.51 -2.03 7.25
CA GLY A 423 15.90 -3.25 7.81
C GLY A 423 14.45 -3.43 7.36
N HIS A 424 13.64 -4.03 8.22
CA HIS A 424 12.25 -4.35 7.89
C HIS A 424 11.32 -3.14 7.91
N VAL A 425 10.35 -3.12 7.01
CA VAL A 425 9.33 -2.06 6.94
C VAL A 425 8.52 -1.96 8.24
N SER A 426 8.27 -3.07 8.93
CA SER A 426 7.57 -3.10 10.21
C SER A 426 8.24 -2.24 11.28
N ASP A 427 9.59 -2.27 11.35
CA ASP A 427 10.35 -1.46 12.31
C ASP A 427 10.26 0.04 11.98
N VAL A 428 10.33 0.37 10.69
CA VAL A 428 10.17 1.75 10.21
C VAL A 428 8.77 2.26 10.54
N LEU A 429 7.72 1.51 10.22
CA LEU A 429 6.33 1.88 10.49
C LEU A 429 6.06 1.99 11.99
N PHE A 430 6.61 1.10 12.81
CA PHE A 430 6.49 1.18 14.26
C PHE A 430 6.98 2.54 14.82
N GLN A 431 8.16 3.01 14.36
CA GLN A 431 8.70 4.31 14.78
C GLN A 431 7.84 5.47 14.26
N LEU A 432 7.39 5.42 13.01
CA LEU A 432 6.59 6.47 12.39
C LEU A 432 5.22 6.61 13.08
N ILE A 433 4.53 5.50 13.31
CA ILE A 433 3.22 5.49 13.98
C ILE A 433 3.37 5.83 15.46
N GLY A 434 4.46 5.39 16.11
CA GLY A 434 4.77 5.80 17.48
C GLY A 434 4.89 7.32 17.63
N GLY A 435 5.59 7.98 16.69
CA GLY A 435 5.70 9.42 16.66
C GLY A 435 4.37 10.14 16.38
N LEU A 436 3.53 9.60 15.49
CA LEU A 436 2.18 10.12 15.26
C LEU A 436 1.33 10.04 16.53
N ARG A 437 1.32 8.87 17.21
CA ARG A 437 0.59 8.69 18.47
C ARG A 437 1.05 9.67 19.56
N ALA A 438 2.37 9.92 19.64
CA ALA A 438 2.91 10.92 20.55
C ALA A 438 2.39 12.33 20.21
N ALA A 439 2.38 12.72 18.93
CA ALA A 439 1.85 14.01 18.50
C ALA A 439 0.35 14.16 18.84
N MET A 440 -0.46 13.12 18.61
CA MET A 440 -1.88 13.12 18.97
C MET A 440 -2.07 13.27 20.48
N GLY A 441 -1.24 12.62 21.29
CA GLY A 441 -1.22 12.81 22.75
C GLY A 441 -0.89 14.24 23.16
N TYR A 442 0.10 14.89 22.53
CA TYR A 442 0.42 16.30 22.79
C TYR A 442 -0.66 17.27 22.35
N CYS A 443 -1.38 16.97 21.27
CA CYS A 443 -2.46 17.80 20.76
C CYS A 443 -3.82 17.52 21.43
N GLY A 444 -3.94 16.48 22.27
CA GLY A 444 -5.19 16.09 22.91
C GLY A 444 -6.23 15.55 21.92
N THR A 445 -5.81 14.89 20.84
CA THR A 445 -6.68 14.43 19.78
C THR A 445 -6.81 12.89 19.83
N PRO A 446 -8.03 12.35 20.08
CA PRO A 446 -8.23 10.91 20.26
C PRO A 446 -8.16 10.11 18.95
N ASP A 447 -8.40 10.75 17.81
CA ASP A 447 -8.48 10.11 16.50
C ASP A 447 -8.01 11.07 15.38
N ILE A 448 -7.91 10.55 14.16
CA ILE A 448 -7.47 11.30 12.97
C ILE A 448 -8.43 12.45 12.61
N PRO A 449 -9.76 12.30 12.61
CA PRO A 449 -10.68 13.41 12.40
C PRO A 449 -10.48 14.55 13.39
N ALA A 450 -10.38 14.25 14.68
CA ALA A 450 -10.11 15.27 15.71
C ALA A 450 -8.77 15.98 15.48
N MET A 451 -7.75 15.26 15.00
CA MET A 451 -6.47 15.87 14.66
C MET A 451 -6.56 16.81 13.45
N ASN A 452 -7.36 16.49 12.44
CA ASN A 452 -7.63 17.39 11.32
C ASN A 452 -8.33 18.68 11.75
N GLU A 453 -9.28 18.58 12.67
CA GLU A 453 -10.19 19.69 13.01
C GLU A 453 -9.65 20.59 14.13
N ASN A 454 -8.99 20.02 15.13
CA ASN A 454 -8.72 20.71 16.41
C ASN A 454 -7.28 21.16 16.59
N THR A 455 -6.36 20.81 15.66
CA THR A 455 -4.96 21.21 15.79
C THR A 455 -4.71 22.62 15.27
N GLN A 456 -3.70 23.26 15.85
CA GLN A 456 -3.21 24.58 15.43
C GLN A 456 -1.74 24.52 15.05
N PHE A 457 -1.35 25.36 14.13
CA PHE A 457 0.04 25.53 13.72
C PHE A 457 0.61 26.87 14.16
N VAL A 458 1.88 26.87 14.47
CA VAL A 458 2.71 28.07 14.55
C VAL A 458 3.72 28.05 13.41
N GLU A 459 3.87 29.18 12.71
CA GLU A 459 4.97 29.37 11.75
C GLU A 459 6.27 29.59 12.49
N ILE A 460 7.35 28.96 12.04
CA ILE A 460 8.69 29.11 12.61
C ILE A 460 9.65 29.71 11.59
N THR A 461 10.73 30.30 12.11
CA THR A 461 11.84 30.82 11.28
C THR A 461 12.89 29.71 11.08
N GLY A 462 13.88 29.97 10.22
CA GLY A 462 15.06 29.09 10.11
C GLY A 462 15.86 28.96 11.43
N ALA A 463 15.73 29.90 12.37
CA ALA A 463 16.28 29.78 13.72
C ALA A 463 15.47 28.76 14.55
N GLY A 464 14.13 28.81 14.46
CA GLY A 464 13.25 27.83 15.11
C GLY A 464 13.41 26.42 14.54
N LEU A 465 13.68 26.28 13.24
CA LEU A 465 14.02 25.00 12.65
C LEU A 465 15.31 24.41 13.24
N ARG A 466 16.37 25.21 13.40
CA ARG A 466 17.61 24.77 14.04
C ARG A 466 17.41 24.40 15.51
N GLU A 467 16.60 25.15 16.25
CA GLU A 467 16.22 24.85 17.63
C GLU A 467 15.47 23.51 17.75
N SER A 468 14.73 23.12 16.72
CA SER A 468 13.99 21.87 16.68
C SER A 468 14.85 20.61 16.54
N HIS A 469 16.13 20.76 16.18
CA HIS A 469 17.10 19.66 16.07
C HIS A 469 18.08 19.68 17.26
N PRO A 470 18.64 18.52 17.66
CA PRO A 470 19.71 18.47 18.63
C PRO A 470 20.84 19.42 18.23
N HIS A 471 21.22 20.33 19.14
CA HIS A 471 22.29 21.32 18.94
C HIS A 471 23.20 21.38 20.18
N ASP A 472 24.40 21.86 20.01
CA ASP A 472 25.43 21.98 21.07
C ASP A 472 25.83 20.66 21.75
N VAL A 473 25.56 19.50 21.08
CA VAL A 473 25.95 18.18 21.55
C VAL A 473 26.46 17.31 20.39
N SER A 474 27.37 16.39 20.70
CA SER A 474 27.77 15.34 19.76
C SER A 474 26.95 14.08 20.00
N ILE A 475 26.28 13.57 18.97
CA ILE A 475 25.52 12.33 19.07
C ILE A 475 26.50 11.17 19.22
N THR A 476 26.47 10.48 20.36
CA THR A 476 27.32 9.31 20.62
C THR A 476 26.60 7.98 20.33
N LYS A 477 25.26 7.99 20.28
CA LYS A 477 24.42 6.85 19.93
C LYS A 477 23.22 7.35 19.13
N GLU A 478 23.09 6.86 17.91
CA GLU A 478 21.94 7.18 17.05
C GLU A 478 20.63 6.63 17.63
N SER A 479 19.57 7.39 17.50
CA SER A 479 18.21 6.94 17.81
C SER A 479 17.60 6.24 16.58
N PRO A 480 16.77 5.20 16.74
CA PRO A 480 16.17 4.51 15.59
C PRO A 480 15.24 5.40 14.75
N ASN A 481 14.76 6.51 15.31
CA ASN A 481 13.84 7.46 14.68
C ASN A 481 14.45 8.83 14.40
N TYR A 482 15.76 9.00 14.63
CA TYR A 482 16.49 10.24 14.35
C TYR A 482 17.88 9.94 13.82
N SER A 483 18.21 10.46 12.65
CA SER A 483 19.56 10.49 12.09
C SER A 483 19.96 11.93 11.80
N ALA A 484 21.18 12.32 12.21
CA ALA A 484 21.74 13.62 11.83
C ALA A 484 21.88 13.68 10.29
N LYS A 485 21.43 14.79 9.69
CA LYS A 485 21.59 15.06 8.25
C LYS A 485 22.99 15.56 7.94
#